data_74905920f79ca93dd0a77e5a6717c036
#
_entry.id   74905920f79ca93dd0a77e5a6717c036
#
_cell.length_a   1.000
_cell.length_b   1.000
_cell.length_c   1.000
_cell.angle_alpha   90.00
_cell.angle_beta   90.00
_cell.angle_gamma   90.00
#
_symmetry.space_group_name_H-M   'P 1'
#
loop_
_entity.id
_entity.type
_entity.pdbx_description
1 polymer ?
#
loop_
_entity_poly.entity_id
_entity_poly.type
_entity_poly.pdbx_seq_one_letter_code
_entity_poly.pdbx_strand_id
1 'polypeptide(L)'
;MSKPKDKGTNATKAEGEWVEGSVQEFLSLSDADMELIETRLAFCRLLKATRQKKKLTQTAVAAALHTSQSRLAKMESGDPSVSLDLLFRSLFSLGVTRKNLASTLSSGRGD
;
A
#
# COMPACT_ATOMS: atom_id res chain seq x y z
N MET A 1 1.87 -27.35 20.36
CA MET A 1 1.97 -26.77 19.91
C MET A 1 2.26 -26.36 19.61
N SER A 2 2.22 -26.54 20.13
CA SER A 2 2.34 -25.82 19.54
C SER A 2 2.48 -25.39 19.10
N LYS A 3 2.19 -25.47 19.31
CA LYS A 3 2.13 -24.92 18.64
C LYS A 3 2.08 -24.44 18.15
N PRO A 4 1.96 -24.75 18.65
CA PRO A 4 1.76 -24.25 17.98
C PRO A 4 1.80 -23.93 17.57
N LYS A 5 1.36 -24.00 17.81
CA LYS A 5 1.30 -23.64 17.30
C LYS A 5 1.29 -22.99 16.88
N ASP A 6 1.06 -23.30 17.45
CA ASP A 6 1.11 -22.82 16.97
C ASP A 6 1.10 -22.33 16.59
N LYS A 7 0.89 -22.34 16.86
CA LYS A 7 0.91 -21.97 16.44
C LYS A 7 0.94 -21.26 15.99
N GLY A 8 0.96 -21.74 16.67
CA GLY A 8 0.92 -21.23 16.30
C GLY A 8 1.20 -20.73 15.98
N THR A 9 1.22 -20.85 16.32
CA THR A 9 1.53 -20.47 16.02
C THR A 9 2.05 -20.14 15.73
N ASN A 10 2.02 -20.26 16.29
CA ASN A 10 2.54 -20.06 16.01
C ASN A 10 3.21 -19.99 15.84
N ALA A 11 3.46 -20.23 16.46
CA ALA A 11 3.92 -20.19 16.23
C ALA A 11 4.52 -20.42 15.95
N THR A 12 4.77 -20.62 16.37
CA THR A 12 5.19 -20.79 16.07
C THR A 12 5.88 -21.20 15.78
N LYS A 13 6.41 -21.69 16.16
CA LYS A 13 6.93 -22.07 15.92
C LYS A 13 7.81 -22.04 16.03
N ALA A 14 8.23 -22.29 16.75
CA ALA A 14 8.90 -22.22 16.77
C ALA A 14 9.93 -22.44 16.83
N GLU A 15 10.56 -23.09 17.16
CA GLU A 15 11.45 -23.04 17.24
C GLU A 15 12.62 -23.54 16.82
N GLY A 16 13.57 -24.84 17.51
CA GLY A 16 14.69 -25.27 16.94
C GLY A 16 14.63 -25.36 15.55
N GLU A 17 13.76 -25.99 15.16
CA GLU A 17 13.50 -25.89 13.85
C GLU A 17 13.27 -24.50 13.50
N TRP A 18 13.46 -23.69 14.43
CA TRP A 18 13.25 -22.32 14.25
C TRP A 18 13.96 -21.74 13.06
N VAL A 19 15.14 -22.21 12.74
CA VAL A 19 15.81 -21.66 11.59
C VAL A 19 15.02 -21.87 10.32
N GLU A 20 14.60 -23.09 10.08
CA GLU A 20 13.85 -23.38 8.92
C GLU A 20 12.48 -22.79 8.99
N GLY A 21 11.83 -22.88 10.13
CA GLY A 21 10.54 -22.30 10.31
C GLY A 21 10.59 -20.79 10.13
N SER A 22 11.64 -20.15 10.62
CA SER A 22 11.83 -18.72 10.47
C SER A 22 11.97 -18.32 9.02
N VAL A 23 12.70 -19.09 8.24
CA VAL A 23 12.90 -18.78 6.85
C VAL A 23 11.58 -18.82 6.10
N GLN A 24 10.79 -19.84 6.35
CA GLN A 24 9.51 -19.96 5.71
C GLN A 24 8.57 -18.85 6.11
N GLU A 25 8.55 -18.54 7.38
CA GLU A 25 7.72 -17.45 7.85
C GLU A 25 8.18 -16.14 7.27
N PHE A 26 9.48 -15.96 7.15
CA PHE A 26 10.03 -14.76 6.60
C PHE A 26 9.62 -14.60 5.13
N LEU A 27 9.67 -15.68 4.37
CA LEU A 27 9.26 -15.63 2.97
C LEU A 27 7.78 -15.31 2.84
N SER A 28 6.94 -15.85 3.72
CA SER A 28 5.53 -15.53 3.69
C SER A 28 5.29 -14.06 3.97
N LEU A 29 6.01 -13.53 4.96
CA LEU A 29 5.90 -12.12 5.27
C LEU A 29 6.40 -11.28 4.12
N SER A 30 7.46 -11.72 3.44
CA SER A 30 7.98 -11.01 2.27
C SER A 30 6.95 -10.96 1.15
N ASP A 31 6.24 -12.05 0.93
CA ASP A 31 5.19 -12.07 -0.09
C ASP A 31 4.09 -11.09 0.26
N ALA A 32 3.67 -11.08 1.51
CA ALA A 32 2.64 -10.16 1.96
C ALA A 32 3.12 -8.72 1.85
N ASP A 33 4.39 -8.49 2.17
CA ASP A 33 4.96 -7.15 2.05
C ASP A 33 5.01 -6.70 0.60
N MET A 34 5.36 -7.59 -0.30
CA MET A 34 5.39 -7.25 -1.72
C MET A 34 3.99 -6.90 -2.23
N GLU A 35 2.98 -7.67 -1.81
CA GLU A 35 1.62 -7.37 -2.19
C GLU A 35 1.19 -6.00 -1.67
N LEU A 36 1.56 -5.70 -0.45
CA LEU A 36 1.23 -4.41 0.15
C LEU A 36 1.93 -3.27 -0.60
N ILE A 37 3.20 -3.45 -0.92
CA ILE A 37 3.97 -2.45 -1.64
C ILE A 37 3.36 -2.20 -3.02
N GLU A 38 3.04 -3.27 -3.73
CA GLU A 38 2.46 -3.14 -5.07
C GLU A 38 1.11 -2.46 -5.03
N THR A 39 0.31 -2.81 -4.03
CA THR A 39 -1.00 -2.19 -3.86
C THR A 39 -0.86 -0.70 -3.56
N ARG A 40 0.05 -0.37 -2.66
CA ARG A 40 0.31 1.02 -2.32
C ARG A 40 0.77 1.81 -3.54
N LEU A 41 1.71 1.25 -4.30
CA LEU A 41 2.22 1.93 -5.48
C LEU A 41 1.14 2.13 -6.53
N ALA A 42 0.23 1.17 -6.68
CA ALA A 42 -0.86 1.32 -7.63
C ALA A 42 -1.73 2.52 -7.26
N PHE A 43 -2.03 2.69 -5.98
CA PHE A 43 -2.85 3.82 -5.55
C PHE A 43 -2.08 5.13 -5.60
N CYS A 44 -0.79 5.11 -5.35
CA CYS A 44 0.03 6.31 -5.49
C CYS A 44 0.07 6.76 -6.95
N ARG A 45 0.21 5.83 -7.88
CA ARG A 45 0.18 6.16 -9.31
C ARG A 45 -1.18 6.67 -9.71
N LEU A 46 -2.23 6.09 -9.16
CA LEU A 46 -3.59 6.56 -9.46
C LEU A 46 -3.77 8.00 -9.00
N LEU A 47 -3.24 8.33 -7.84
CA LEU A 47 -3.32 9.70 -7.32
C LEU A 47 -2.64 10.67 -8.27
N LYS A 48 -1.42 10.33 -8.68
CA LYS A 48 -0.67 11.17 -9.61
C LYS A 48 -1.38 11.26 -10.95
N ALA A 49 -1.85 10.15 -11.48
CA ALA A 49 -2.55 10.14 -12.78
C ALA A 49 -3.82 10.95 -12.72
N THR A 50 -4.57 10.86 -11.63
CA THR A 50 -5.80 11.62 -11.46
C THR A 50 -5.49 13.11 -11.46
N ARG A 51 -4.45 13.51 -10.72
CA ARG A 51 -4.04 14.91 -10.69
C ARG A 51 -3.66 15.40 -12.09
N GLN A 52 -2.84 14.61 -12.79
CA GLN A 52 -2.37 14.99 -14.12
C GLN A 52 -3.51 15.06 -15.12
N LYS A 53 -4.45 14.13 -15.01
CA LYS A 53 -5.60 14.13 -15.89
C LYS A 53 -6.43 15.38 -15.70
N LYS A 54 -6.50 15.88 -14.48
CA LYS A 54 -7.20 17.12 -14.17
C LYS A 54 -6.35 18.36 -14.48
N LYS A 55 -5.11 18.15 -14.90
CA LYS A 55 -4.18 19.22 -15.25
C LYS A 55 -3.90 20.14 -14.07
N LEU A 56 -3.76 19.53 -12.90
CA LEU A 56 -3.50 20.28 -11.69
C LEU A 56 -2.04 20.10 -11.26
N THR A 57 -1.50 21.13 -10.64
CA THR A 57 -0.14 21.03 -10.09
C THR A 57 -0.18 20.36 -8.74
N GLN A 58 0.97 19.88 -8.27
CA GLN A 58 1.05 19.34 -6.92
C GLN A 58 0.67 20.39 -5.89
N THR A 59 1.11 21.62 -6.10
CA THR A 59 0.77 22.70 -5.17
C THR A 59 -0.73 22.92 -5.08
N ALA A 60 -1.41 22.91 -6.22
CA ALA A 60 -2.85 23.12 -6.25
C ALA A 60 -3.60 22.01 -5.54
N VAL A 61 -3.21 20.77 -5.79
CA VAL A 61 -3.87 19.61 -5.14
C VAL A 61 -3.55 19.60 -3.66
N ALA A 62 -2.31 19.90 -3.29
CA ALA A 62 -1.93 19.94 -1.87
C ALA A 62 -2.78 20.95 -1.13
N ALA A 63 -2.99 22.13 -1.73
CA ALA A 63 -3.82 23.14 -1.10
C ALA A 63 -5.26 22.64 -0.94
N ALA A 64 -5.80 22.00 -1.96
CA ALA A 64 -7.15 21.46 -1.89
C ALA A 64 -7.31 20.37 -0.84
N LEU A 65 -6.26 19.60 -0.62
CA LEU A 65 -6.28 18.51 0.36
C LEU A 65 -5.81 18.97 1.74
N HIS A 66 -5.50 20.25 1.89
CA HIS A 66 -5.03 20.82 3.16
C HIS A 66 -3.75 20.16 3.63
N THR A 67 -2.83 19.97 2.70
CA THR A 67 -1.53 19.37 3.02
C THR A 67 -0.44 20.15 2.30
N SER A 68 0.81 19.79 2.54
CA SER A 68 1.92 20.47 1.89
C SER A 68 2.25 19.83 0.55
N GLN A 69 2.87 20.60 -0.33
CA GLN A 69 3.29 20.10 -1.62
C GLN A 69 4.28 18.95 -1.44
N SER A 70 5.20 19.06 -0.49
CA SER A 70 6.18 18.00 -0.29
C SER A 70 5.52 16.72 0.23
N ARG A 71 4.48 16.84 1.05
CA ARG A 71 3.77 15.66 1.50
C ARG A 71 3.01 15.00 0.36
N LEU A 72 2.39 15.81 -0.50
CA LEU A 72 1.72 15.25 -1.67
C LEU A 72 2.72 14.57 -2.60
N ALA A 73 3.90 15.14 -2.76
CA ALA A 73 4.94 14.51 -3.58
C ALA A 73 5.30 13.14 -3.01
N LYS A 74 5.40 13.01 -1.70
CA LYS A 74 5.65 11.72 -1.07
C LYS A 74 4.51 10.74 -1.33
N MET A 75 3.27 11.22 -1.27
CA MET A 75 2.12 10.38 -1.54
C MET A 75 2.16 9.85 -2.96
N GLU A 76 2.54 10.67 -3.90
CA GLU A 76 2.59 10.25 -5.30
C GLU A 76 3.78 9.34 -5.61
N SER A 77 4.85 9.46 -4.84
CA SER A 77 6.06 8.68 -5.09
C SER A 77 6.06 7.32 -4.40
N GLY A 78 5.07 7.05 -3.57
CA GLY A 78 5.00 5.77 -2.90
C GLY A 78 5.78 5.70 -1.61
N ASP A 79 6.07 6.84 -1.00
CA ASP A 79 6.81 6.88 0.25
C ASP A 79 6.08 6.05 1.32
N PRO A 80 6.77 5.10 1.96
CA PRO A 80 6.10 4.22 2.93
C PRO A 80 5.64 4.93 4.19
N SER A 81 6.06 6.17 4.43
CA SER A 81 5.58 6.92 5.58
C SER A 81 4.15 7.40 5.41
N VAL A 82 3.61 7.32 4.19
CA VAL A 82 2.24 7.74 3.91
C VAL A 82 1.30 6.57 4.15
N SER A 83 0.26 6.78 4.94
CA SER A 83 -0.68 5.70 5.25
C SER A 83 -1.64 5.46 4.10
N LEU A 84 -2.14 4.24 4.01
CA LEU A 84 -3.17 3.92 3.03
C LEU A 84 -4.42 4.74 3.26
N ASP A 85 -4.72 4.99 4.52
CA ASP A 85 -5.87 5.80 4.88
C ASP A 85 -5.79 7.18 4.24
N LEU A 86 -4.63 7.79 4.33
CA LEU A 86 -4.42 9.10 3.75
C LEU A 86 -4.51 9.05 2.23
N LEU A 87 -3.97 8.00 1.62
CA LEU A 87 -4.07 7.83 0.18
C LEU A 87 -5.52 7.71 -0.27
N PHE A 88 -6.29 6.86 0.40
CA PHE A 88 -7.70 6.69 0.04
C PHE A 88 -8.49 7.97 0.23
N ARG A 89 -8.26 8.65 1.34
CA ARG A 89 -8.95 9.90 1.61
C ARG A 89 -8.66 10.93 0.53
N SER A 90 -7.41 11.02 0.12
CA SER A 90 -7.00 11.94 -0.92
C SER A 90 -7.61 11.58 -2.27
N LEU A 91 -7.62 10.30 -2.61
CA LEU A 91 -8.21 9.84 -3.86
C LEU A 91 -9.70 10.17 -3.89
N PHE A 92 -10.42 9.88 -2.82
CA PHE A 92 -11.85 10.19 -2.77
C PHE A 92 -12.09 11.69 -2.87
N SER A 93 -11.23 12.49 -2.25
CA SER A 93 -11.35 13.94 -2.32
C SER A 93 -11.18 14.46 -3.74
N LEU A 94 -10.40 13.77 -4.56
CA LEU A 94 -10.23 14.14 -5.96
C LEU A 94 -11.29 13.55 -6.87
N GLY A 95 -12.26 12.84 -6.32
CA GLY A 95 -13.36 12.31 -7.10
C GLY A 95 -13.21 10.87 -7.55
N VAL A 96 -12.17 10.20 -7.11
CA VAL A 96 -11.99 8.77 -7.43
C VAL A 96 -13.02 7.98 -6.64
N THR A 97 -13.67 7.04 -7.28
CA THR A 97 -14.72 6.24 -6.65
C THR A 97 -14.18 4.87 -6.26
N ARG A 98 -14.96 4.17 -5.43
CA ARG A 98 -14.59 2.79 -5.07
C ARG A 98 -14.50 1.91 -6.30
N LYS A 99 -15.35 2.16 -7.29
CA LYS A 99 -15.31 1.42 -8.54
C LYS A 99 -13.99 1.65 -9.27
N ASN A 100 -13.51 2.88 -9.26
CA ASN A 100 -12.22 3.20 -9.86
C ASN A 100 -11.09 2.48 -9.12
N LEU A 101 -11.18 2.41 -7.79
CA LEU A 101 -10.17 1.68 -7.01
C LEU A 101 -10.17 0.21 -7.36
N ALA A 102 -11.36 -0.37 -7.48
CA ALA A 102 -11.47 -1.79 -7.82
C ALA A 102 -10.87 -2.06 -9.19
N SER A 103 -11.14 -1.19 -10.16
CA SER A 103 -10.57 -1.33 -11.49
C SER A 103 -9.04 -1.26 -11.45
N THR A 104 -8.52 -0.34 -10.68
CA THR A 104 -7.08 -0.19 -10.54
C THR A 104 -6.46 -1.45 -9.97
N LEU A 105 -7.08 -2.03 -8.96
CA LEU A 105 -6.57 -3.25 -8.36
C LEU A 105 -6.61 -4.42 -9.31
N SER A 106 -7.70 -4.56 -10.06
CA SER A 106 -7.85 -5.72 -10.92
C SER A 106 -6.92 -5.67 -12.12
N SER A 107 -6.53 -4.49 -12.59
CA SER A 107 -5.63 -4.38 -13.73
C SER A 107 -4.21 -4.06 -13.32
N GLY A 108 -3.99 -3.82 -12.06
CA GLY A 108 -2.72 -3.27 -11.60
C GLY A 108 -1.56 -4.22 -11.63
N ARG A 109 -1.79 -5.49 -11.85
CA ARG A 109 -0.72 -6.48 -11.83
C ARG A 109 -0.21 -6.78 -13.21
N GLY A 110 -0.36 -5.88 -14.12
CA GLY A 110 0.18 -6.04 -15.43
C GLY A 110 -0.63 -6.89 -16.36
N ASP A 111 -1.84 -6.97 -16.10
CA ASP A 111 -2.73 -7.73 -16.95
C ASP A 111 -2.89 -7.13 -18.32
#